data_3826992d053f9c6ef73455abd964e51e
#
_entry.id   3826992d053f9c6ef73455abd964e51e
#
_cell.length_a   1.000
_cell.length_b   1.000
_cell.length_c   1.000
_cell.angle_alpha   90.00
_cell.angle_beta   90.00
_cell.angle_gamma   90.00
#
_symmetry.space_group_name_H-M   'P 1'
#
loop_
_entity.id
_entity.type
_entity.pdbx_description
1 polymer ?
#
loop_
_entity_poly.entity_id
_entity_poly.type
_entity_poly.pdbx_seq_one_letter_code
_entity_poly.pdbx_strand_id
1 'polypeptide(L)'
;VNLREHPNLGEQIEQILGIPEVDCAIDCVGFEAHGHGASTGEAPATVLNSIMEVTRAGGRLGIPGLYVTGDPGAVDEDAKFGTLRIRLGLGWAKSHTFVTGQTPVMKYHRDLMMAILNGKAQIAKAVNATIISLDQAPAAYAEFDQGASKKFVIDPHGSVKSF
;
A
#
# COMPACT_ATOMS: atom_id res chain seq x y z
N VAL A 1 14.11 -5.43 -1.14
CA VAL A 1 14.47 -4.17 -0.49
C VAL A 1 13.97 -4.19 0.95
N ASN A 2 14.86 -3.97 1.91
CA ASN A 2 14.54 -3.87 3.34
C ASN A 2 14.91 -2.47 3.86
N LEU A 3 13.93 -1.59 3.96
CA LEU A 3 14.12 -0.21 4.38
C LEU A 3 14.35 -0.02 5.88
N ARG A 4 14.16 -1.06 6.70
CA ARG A 4 14.50 -1.04 8.13
C ARG A 4 16.01 -1.19 8.35
N GLU A 5 16.66 -2.06 7.58
CA GLU A 5 18.10 -2.33 7.67
C GLU A 5 18.92 -1.33 6.82
N HIS A 6 18.38 -0.97 5.66
CA HIS A 6 19.04 -0.11 4.68
C HIS A 6 18.09 1.04 4.30
N PRO A 7 18.19 2.21 4.94
CA PRO A 7 17.20 3.28 4.78
C PRO A 7 17.26 3.99 3.41
N ASN A 8 18.33 3.84 2.65
CA ASN A 8 18.45 4.46 1.33
C ASN A 8 17.83 3.59 0.24
N LEU A 9 16.62 3.94 -0.19
CA LEU A 9 15.88 3.20 -1.21
C LEU A 9 16.59 3.25 -2.57
N GLY A 10 17.13 4.41 -2.97
CA GLY A 10 17.83 4.58 -4.25
C GLY A 10 19.05 3.67 -4.38
N GLU A 11 19.88 3.59 -3.33
CA GLU A 11 21.05 2.69 -3.31
C GLU A 11 20.66 1.21 -3.43
N GLN A 12 19.60 0.79 -2.75
CA GLN A 12 19.13 -0.59 -2.87
C GLN A 12 18.60 -0.90 -4.28
N ILE A 13 17.91 0.05 -4.91
CA ILE A 13 17.44 -0.08 -6.30
C ILE A 13 18.66 -0.15 -7.24
N GLU A 14 19.65 0.70 -7.06
CA GLU A 14 20.85 0.72 -7.87
C GLU A 14 21.64 -0.61 -7.79
N GLN A 15 21.73 -1.19 -6.60
CA GLN A 15 22.35 -2.51 -6.42
C GLN A 15 21.63 -3.63 -7.19
N ILE A 16 20.31 -3.50 -7.40
CA ILE A 16 19.50 -4.51 -8.10
C ILE A 16 19.47 -4.26 -9.61
N LEU A 17 19.28 -3.00 -10.02
CA LEU A 17 19.01 -2.62 -11.41
C LEU A 17 20.22 -2.00 -12.13
N GLY A 18 21.26 -1.61 -11.40
CA GLY A 18 22.40 -0.85 -11.94
C GLY A 18 22.13 0.66 -12.11
N ILE A 19 20.93 1.13 -11.80
CA ILE A 19 20.53 2.53 -11.79
C ILE A 19 19.63 2.80 -10.57
N PRO A 20 19.68 3.99 -9.94
CA PRO A 20 18.91 4.30 -8.73
C PRO A 20 17.46 4.71 -9.01
N GLU A 21 16.92 4.42 -10.19
CA GLU A 21 15.59 4.86 -10.62
C GLU A 21 14.76 3.72 -11.19
N VAL A 22 13.44 3.89 -11.12
CA VAL A 22 12.41 3.00 -11.69
C VAL A 22 11.49 3.78 -12.63
N ASP A 23 10.81 3.07 -13.55
CA ASP A 23 9.88 3.69 -14.51
C ASP A 23 8.63 4.28 -13.82
N CYS A 24 8.09 3.55 -12.85
CA CYS A 24 6.87 3.89 -12.13
C CYS A 24 6.99 3.43 -10.68
N ALA A 25 6.25 4.07 -9.79
CA ALA A 25 6.15 3.65 -8.40
C ALA A 25 4.72 3.75 -7.86
N ILE A 26 4.43 2.97 -6.84
CA ILE A 26 3.09 2.89 -6.24
C ILE A 26 3.20 3.05 -4.73
N ASP A 27 2.43 3.99 -4.17
CA ASP A 27 2.23 4.13 -2.73
C ASP A 27 0.96 3.38 -2.32
N CYS A 28 1.11 2.30 -1.57
CA CYS A 28 0.00 1.51 -1.02
C CYS A 28 -0.18 1.69 0.49
N VAL A 29 0.44 2.70 1.09
CA VAL A 29 0.45 2.91 2.55
C VAL A 29 -0.49 4.04 2.95
N GLY A 30 -0.17 5.28 2.65
CA GLY A 30 -0.95 6.44 3.04
C GLY A 30 -0.41 7.12 4.31
N PHE A 31 -1.30 7.75 5.10
CA PHE A 31 -0.94 8.53 6.30
C PHE A 31 -0.20 7.72 7.37
N GLU A 32 -0.42 6.42 7.48
CA GLU A 32 0.21 5.54 8.47
C GLU A 32 1.65 5.12 8.10
N ALA A 33 2.28 5.80 7.15
CA ALA A 33 3.66 5.52 6.77
C ALA A 33 4.62 5.76 7.94
N HIS A 34 5.63 4.90 8.05
CA HIS A 34 6.74 5.07 8.98
C HIS A 34 7.99 5.58 8.27
N GLY A 35 8.91 6.17 9.02
CA GLY A 35 10.22 6.55 8.51
C GLY A 35 11.06 5.34 8.11
N HIS A 36 12.08 5.57 7.29
CA HIS A 36 13.07 4.54 6.98
C HIS A 36 14.02 4.29 8.16
N GLY A 37 14.65 3.12 8.19
CA GLY A 37 15.57 2.72 9.25
C GLY A 37 14.82 2.26 10.52
N ALA A 38 15.42 2.50 11.67
CA ALA A 38 14.91 2.06 12.96
C ALA A 38 13.77 2.94 13.52
N SER A 39 13.26 3.91 12.75
CA SER A 39 12.17 4.77 13.17
C SER A 39 10.88 3.97 13.35
N THR A 40 10.25 4.09 14.53
CA THR A 40 8.97 3.45 14.84
C THR A 40 7.79 4.42 14.82
N GLY A 41 8.06 5.72 14.67
CA GLY A 41 7.02 6.75 14.62
C GLY A 41 6.40 6.89 13.24
N GLU A 42 5.15 7.36 13.19
CA GLU A 42 4.51 7.73 11.95
C GLU A 42 5.25 8.89 11.28
N ALA A 43 5.40 8.79 9.97
CA ALA A 43 6.03 9.78 9.10
C ALA A 43 5.28 9.82 7.76
N PRO A 44 4.09 10.41 7.72
CA PRO A 44 3.12 10.29 6.63
C PRO A 44 3.64 10.63 5.23
N ALA A 45 4.61 11.56 5.15
CA ALA A 45 5.19 11.98 3.87
C ALA A 45 6.27 11.04 3.33
N THR A 46 6.72 10.05 4.09
CA THR A 46 7.91 9.25 3.76
C THR A 46 7.76 8.50 2.44
N VAL A 47 6.64 7.79 2.26
CA VAL A 47 6.44 6.97 1.07
C VAL A 47 6.32 7.83 -0.17
N LEU A 48 5.52 8.89 -0.15
CA LEU A 48 5.36 9.80 -1.29
C LEU A 48 6.68 10.49 -1.67
N ASN A 49 7.46 10.94 -0.70
CA ASN A 49 8.76 11.53 -0.96
C ASN A 49 9.71 10.50 -1.59
N SER A 50 9.75 9.28 -1.06
CA SER A 50 10.62 8.20 -1.55
C SER A 50 10.28 7.80 -2.98
N ILE A 51 8.99 7.62 -3.31
CA ILE A 51 8.60 7.25 -4.67
C ILE A 51 8.84 8.38 -5.67
N MET A 52 8.70 9.67 -5.28
CA MET A 52 9.11 10.78 -6.13
C MET A 52 10.62 10.81 -6.37
N GLU A 53 11.42 10.46 -5.36
CA GLU A 53 12.86 10.45 -5.44
C GLU A 53 13.39 9.38 -6.41
N VAL A 54 12.87 8.16 -6.32
CA VAL A 54 13.35 7.02 -7.12
C VAL A 54 12.66 6.84 -8.47
N THR A 55 11.57 7.54 -8.74
CA THR A 55 10.93 7.46 -10.05
C THR A 55 11.64 8.39 -11.03
N ARG A 56 11.98 7.88 -12.22
CA ARG A 56 12.65 8.63 -13.28
C ARG A 56 11.82 9.81 -13.79
N ALA A 57 12.44 10.74 -14.47
CA ALA A 57 11.75 11.85 -15.13
C ALA A 57 10.68 11.36 -16.11
N GLY A 58 9.52 12.02 -16.13
CA GLY A 58 8.33 11.63 -16.91
C GLY A 58 7.61 10.38 -16.38
N GLY A 59 8.06 9.81 -15.26
CA GLY A 59 7.48 8.61 -14.66
C GLY A 59 6.10 8.85 -14.03
N ARG A 60 5.41 7.76 -13.70
CA ARG A 60 4.06 7.79 -13.13
C ARG A 60 4.05 7.27 -11.70
N LEU A 61 3.30 7.96 -10.85
CA LEU A 61 3.10 7.61 -9.45
C LEU A 61 1.63 7.21 -9.25
N GLY A 62 1.39 5.95 -8.88
CA GLY A 62 0.09 5.47 -8.44
C GLY A 62 -0.03 5.64 -6.93
N ILE A 63 -1.14 6.22 -6.44
CA ILE A 63 -1.31 6.51 -5.02
C ILE A 63 -2.68 5.96 -4.57
N PRO A 64 -2.82 4.63 -4.44
CA PRO A 64 -3.96 4.02 -3.77
C PRO A 64 -3.86 4.04 -2.24
N GLY A 65 -2.75 4.52 -1.69
CA GLY A 65 -2.57 4.72 -0.26
C GLY A 65 -3.69 5.56 0.35
N LEU A 66 -4.02 5.29 1.61
CA LEU A 66 -5.15 5.91 2.28
C LEU A 66 -4.81 7.33 2.77
N TYR A 67 -5.30 8.32 2.03
CA TYR A 67 -5.19 9.74 2.37
C TYR A 67 -6.60 10.33 2.52
N VAL A 68 -7.18 10.17 3.72
CA VAL A 68 -8.54 10.64 4.02
C VAL A 68 -8.58 12.16 4.16
N THR A 69 -9.77 12.74 3.96
CA THR A 69 -9.99 14.19 4.04
C THR A 69 -9.91 14.76 5.46
N GLY A 70 -9.84 13.89 6.46
CA GLY A 70 -9.63 14.23 7.85
C GLY A 70 -9.64 12.98 8.70
N ASP A 71 -8.69 12.87 9.61
CA ASP A 71 -8.58 11.79 10.59
C ASP A 71 -8.39 12.37 12.01
N PRO A 72 -9.46 12.60 12.75
CA PRO A 72 -9.37 13.16 14.10
C PRO A 72 -8.53 12.34 15.09
N GLY A 73 -8.32 11.05 14.79
CA GLY A 73 -7.51 10.12 15.60
C GLY A 73 -6.04 10.05 15.19
N ALA A 74 -5.63 10.74 14.10
CA ALA A 74 -4.27 10.70 13.63
C ALA A 74 -3.25 11.21 14.67
N VAL A 75 -2.08 10.62 14.67
CA VAL A 75 -0.94 11.06 15.49
C VAL A 75 -0.34 12.34 14.92
N ASP A 76 -0.25 12.43 13.60
CA ASP A 76 0.24 13.63 12.90
C ASP A 76 -0.84 14.72 12.87
N GLU A 77 -0.48 15.94 13.28
CA GLU A 77 -1.43 17.06 13.36
C GLU A 77 -1.97 17.50 11.99
N ASP A 78 -1.17 17.43 10.95
CA ASP A 78 -1.61 17.78 9.58
C ASP A 78 -2.59 16.73 9.04
N ALA A 79 -2.36 15.44 9.34
CA ALA A 79 -3.24 14.35 8.93
C ALA A 79 -4.66 14.46 9.54
N LYS A 80 -4.81 15.06 10.73
CA LYS A 80 -6.13 15.35 11.31
C LYS A 80 -7.03 16.18 10.41
N PHE A 81 -6.44 16.99 9.55
CA PHE A 81 -7.13 17.87 8.60
C PHE A 81 -6.99 17.39 7.15
N GLY A 82 -6.55 16.15 6.93
CA GLY A 82 -6.30 15.63 5.59
C GLY A 82 -5.17 16.33 4.84
N THR A 83 -4.24 16.95 5.57
CA THR A 83 -3.11 17.69 5.02
C THR A 83 -1.84 16.86 5.10
N LEU A 84 -0.98 16.98 4.08
CA LEU A 84 0.29 16.27 4.01
C LEU A 84 1.39 17.20 3.50
N ARG A 85 2.50 17.31 4.23
CA ARG A 85 3.67 18.09 3.82
C ARG A 85 4.65 17.23 3.03
N ILE A 86 4.56 17.30 1.71
CA ILE A 86 5.47 16.57 0.80
C ILE A 86 6.45 17.51 0.11
N ARG A 87 7.55 16.93 -0.38
CA ARG A 87 8.55 17.62 -1.20
C ARG A 87 8.08 17.67 -2.67
N LEU A 88 6.93 18.31 -2.93
CA LEU A 88 6.32 18.36 -4.27
C LEU A 88 7.29 18.80 -5.37
N GLY A 89 8.28 19.64 -5.04
CA GLY A 89 9.33 20.06 -5.97
C GLY A 89 10.10 18.90 -6.61
N LEU A 90 10.22 17.74 -5.96
CA LEU A 90 10.80 16.54 -6.57
C LEU A 90 9.98 16.07 -7.77
N GLY A 91 8.67 15.94 -7.59
CA GLY A 91 7.77 15.53 -8.65
C GLY A 91 7.65 16.58 -9.77
N TRP A 92 7.65 17.87 -9.41
CA TRP A 92 7.64 18.97 -10.38
C TRP A 92 8.89 18.96 -11.26
N ALA A 93 10.07 18.83 -10.66
CA ALA A 93 11.35 18.84 -11.38
C ALA A 93 11.50 17.66 -12.35
N LYS A 94 10.90 16.53 -12.02
CA LYS A 94 10.91 15.30 -12.85
C LYS A 94 9.69 15.16 -13.76
N SER A 95 8.79 16.14 -13.81
CA SER A 95 7.54 16.09 -14.62
C SER A 95 6.70 14.83 -14.35
N HIS A 96 6.54 14.46 -13.08
CA HIS A 96 5.81 13.26 -12.72
C HIS A 96 4.29 13.40 -12.97
N THR A 97 3.65 12.29 -13.31
CA THR A 97 2.20 12.16 -13.32
C THR A 97 1.74 11.48 -12.04
N PHE A 98 0.85 12.13 -11.30
CA PHE A 98 0.24 11.58 -10.08
C PHE A 98 -1.16 11.06 -10.40
N VAL A 99 -1.43 9.80 -10.04
CA VAL A 99 -2.76 9.18 -10.16
C VAL A 99 -3.19 8.70 -8.79
N THR A 100 -4.21 9.32 -8.24
CA THR A 100 -4.67 9.05 -6.87
C THR A 100 -6.19 8.92 -6.81
N GLY A 101 -6.68 8.40 -5.70
CA GLY A 101 -8.09 8.32 -5.36
C GLY A 101 -8.52 6.94 -4.87
N GLN A 102 -9.75 6.87 -4.43
CA GLN A 102 -10.36 5.59 -4.04
C GLN A 102 -10.50 4.68 -5.27
N THR A 103 -10.34 3.38 -5.04
CA THR A 103 -10.47 2.38 -6.11
C THR A 103 -11.85 2.47 -6.77
N PRO A 104 -11.94 2.72 -8.09
CA PRO A 104 -13.21 2.79 -8.80
C PRO A 104 -13.79 1.38 -9.02
N VAL A 105 -14.26 0.75 -7.94
CA VAL A 105 -14.72 -0.65 -7.89
C VAL A 105 -15.74 -0.94 -8.99
N MET A 106 -16.72 -0.05 -9.18
CA MET A 106 -17.79 -0.25 -10.19
C MET A 106 -17.27 -0.28 -11.62
N LYS A 107 -16.08 0.29 -11.87
CA LYS A 107 -15.43 0.24 -13.20
C LYS A 107 -14.80 -1.10 -13.48
N TYR A 108 -14.24 -1.76 -12.48
CA TYR A 108 -13.36 -2.91 -12.68
C TYR A 108 -13.92 -4.25 -12.18
N HIS A 109 -14.91 -4.25 -11.27
CA HIS A 109 -15.34 -5.48 -10.58
C HIS A 109 -15.79 -6.60 -11.51
N ARG A 110 -16.49 -6.29 -12.61
CA ARG A 110 -16.97 -7.32 -13.56
C ARG A 110 -15.83 -8.02 -14.27
N ASP A 111 -14.88 -7.27 -14.79
CA ASP A 111 -13.73 -7.83 -15.52
C ASP A 111 -12.84 -8.63 -14.57
N LEU A 112 -12.65 -8.14 -13.33
CA LEU A 112 -11.89 -8.85 -12.29
C LEU A 112 -12.61 -10.13 -11.86
N MET A 113 -13.93 -10.11 -11.68
CA MET A 113 -14.72 -11.30 -11.38
C MET A 113 -14.56 -12.34 -12.50
N MET A 114 -14.66 -11.93 -13.76
CA MET A 114 -14.47 -12.85 -14.89
C MET A 114 -13.05 -13.38 -14.97
N ALA A 115 -12.03 -12.58 -14.63
CA ALA A 115 -10.65 -13.05 -14.55
C ALA A 115 -10.47 -14.14 -13.49
N ILE A 116 -11.12 -13.99 -12.32
CA ILE A 116 -11.11 -14.99 -11.25
C ILE A 116 -11.84 -16.27 -11.69
N LEU A 117 -13.07 -16.14 -12.22
CA LEU A 117 -13.89 -17.28 -12.64
C LEU A 117 -13.22 -18.09 -13.77
N ASN A 118 -12.46 -17.45 -14.62
CA ASN A 118 -11.70 -18.10 -15.69
C ASN A 118 -10.29 -18.56 -15.26
N GLY A 119 -9.96 -18.51 -13.97
CA GLY A 119 -8.66 -18.96 -13.44
C GLY A 119 -7.47 -18.09 -13.81
N LYS A 120 -7.69 -16.91 -14.42
CA LYS A 120 -6.63 -15.96 -14.81
C LYS A 120 -6.05 -15.19 -13.63
N ALA A 121 -6.81 -15.08 -12.53
CA ALA A 121 -6.38 -14.42 -11.31
C ALA A 121 -6.71 -15.33 -10.10
N GLN A 122 -5.69 -15.66 -9.32
CA GLN A 122 -5.82 -16.49 -8.11
C GLN A 122 -5.68 -15.59 -6.87
N ILE A 123 -6.67 -14.73 -6.65
CA ILE A 123 -6.59 -13.69 -5.61
C ILE A 123 -6.48 -14.30 -4.21
N ALA A 124 -7.27 -15.33 -3.89
CA ALA A 124 -7.23 -15.98 -2.59
C ALA A 124 -5.81 -16.47 -2.24
N LYS A 125 -5.12 -17.06 -3.20
CA LYS A 125 -3.73 -17.51 -3.05
C LYS A 125 -2.76 -16.33 -2.92
N ALA A 126 -2.94 -15.29 -3.74
CA ALA A 126 -2.06 -14.12 -3.75
C ALA A 126 -2.09 -13.34 -2.43
N VAL A 127 -3.26 -13.26 -1.79
CA VAL A 127 -3.43 -12.57 -0.50
C VAL A 127 -3.37 -13.52 0.71
N ASN A 128 -2.96 -14.76 0.51
CA ASN A 128 -2.88 -15.78 1.55
C ASN A 128 -4.19 -15.89 2.36
N ALA A 129 -5.33 -16.06 1.65
CA ALA A 129 -6.64 -16.12 2.28
C ALA A 129 -6.75 -17.33 3.20
N THR A 130 -7.22 -17.10 4.42
CA THR A 130 -7.43 -18.13 5.45
C THR A 130 -8.90 -18.15 5.85
N ILE A 131 -9.55 -19.30 5.67
CA ILE A 131 -10.96 -19.47 6.05
C ILE A 131 -11.04 -19.69 7.55
N ILE A 132 -11.94 -18.98 8.20
CA ILE A 132 -12.19 -19.09 9.64
C ILE A 132 -13.69 -19.16 9.92
N SER A 133 -14.06 -19.76 11.07
CA SER A 133 -15.42 -19.70 11.57
C SER A 133 -15.75 -18.32 12.16
N LEU A 134 -17.04 -18.07 12.39
CA LEU A 134 -17.47 -16.83 13.07
C LEU A 134 -16.90 -16.73 14.49
N ASP A 135 -16.79 -17.83 15.22
CA ASP A 135 -16.26 -17.86 16.58
C ASP A 135 -14.75 -17.49 16.63
N GLN A 136 -14.04 -17.71 15.55
CA GLN A 136 -12.62 -17.36 15.41
C GLN A 136 -12.39 -15.89 15.04
N ALA A 137 -13.44 -15.16 14.67
CA ALA A 137 -13.31 -13.77 14.19
C ALA A 137 -12.59 -12.84 15.18
N PRO A 138 -12.88 -12.85 16.51
CA PRO A 138 -12.17 -11.96 17.44
C PRO A 138 -10.66 -12.19 17.47
N ALA A 139 -10.23 -13.46 17.45
CA ALA A 139 -8.80 -13.80 17.41
C ALA A 139 -8.16 -13.40 16.08
N ALA A 140 -8.85 -13.58 14.97
CA ALA A 140 -8.39 -13.19 13.65
C ALA A 140 -8.25 -11.67 13.50
N TYR A 141 -9.16 -10.89 14.06
CA TYR A 141 -9.04 -9.43 14.11
C TYR A 141 -7.81 -8.99 14.92
N ALA A 142 -7.57 -9.62 16.08
CA ALA A 142 -6.39 -9.32 16.89
C ALA A 142 -5.08 -9.67 16.14
N GLU A 143 -5.05 -10.79 15.43
CA GLU A 143 -3.90 -11.18 14.60
C GLU A 143 -3.70 -10.22 13.42
N PHE A 144 -4.79 -9.79 12.78
CA PHE A 144 -4.75 -8.85 11.66
C PHE A 144 -4.21 -7.47 12.11
N ASP A 145 -4.67 -6.98 13.26
CA ASP A 145 -4.21 -5.72 13.86
C ASP A 145 -2.71 -5.73 14.18
N GLN A 146 -2.16 -6.90 14.50
CA GLN A 146 -0.72 -7.11 14.68
C GLN A 146 0.08 -7.22 13.37
N GLY A 147 -0.55 -7.03 12.23
CA GLY A 147 0.11 -7.03 10.92
C GLY A 147 0.25 -8.40 10.27
N ALA A 148 -0.69 -9.31 10.47
CA ALA A 148 -0.69 -10.61 9.79
C ALA A 148 -0.65 -10.46 8.27
N SER A 149 0.28 -11.15 7.61
CA SER A 149 0.44 -11.15 6.15
C SER A 149 -0.54 -12.08 5.43
N LYS A 150 -1.83 -12.02 5.81
CA LYS A 150 -2.92 -12.83 5.25
C LYS A 150 -4.24 -12.08 5.32
N LYS A 151 -5.25 -12.57 4.58
CA LYS A 151 -6.64 -12.10 4.68
C LYS A 151 -7.51 -13.19 5.30
N PHE A 152 -8.26 -12.85 6.33
CA PHE A 152 -9.22 -13.76 6.93
C PHE A 152 -10.55 -13.70 6.19
N VAL A 153 -11.09 -14.85 5.84
CA VAL A 153 -12.41 -15.00 5.22
C VAL A 153 -13.31 -15.72 6.22
N ILE A 154 -14.26 -14.99 6.79
CA ILE A 154 -15.22 -15.56 7.74
C ILE A 154 -16.25 -16.37 6.96
N ASP A 155 -16.33 -17.67 7.23
CA ASP A 155 -17.36 -18.57 6.71
C ASP A 155 -18.26 -19.02 7.86
N PRO A 156 -19.35 -18.31 8.16
CA PRO A 156 -20.20 -18.59 9.31
C PRO A 156 -20.99 -19.89 9.17
N HIS A 157 -21.11 -20.44 7.96
CA HIS A 157 -21.91 -21.62 7.66
C HIS A 157 -21.08 -22.83 7.20
N GLY A 158 -19.76 -22.73 7.13
CA GLY A 158 -18.90 -23.81 6.65
C GLY A 158 -19.13 -24.19 5.19
N SER A 159 -19.52 -23.22 4.35
CA SER A 159 -19.89 -23.45 2.95
C SER A 159 -18.69 -23.40 2.00
N VAL A 160 -17.59 -22.78 2.39
CA VAL A 160 -16.36 -22.67 1.59
C VAL A 160 -15.49 -23.90 1.81
N LYS A 161 -15.21 -24.64 0.73
CA LYS A 161 -14.49 -25.91 0.84
C LYS A 161 -12.96 -25.78 0.94
N SER A 162 -12.36 -24.75 0.49
CA SER A 162 -10.93 -24.35 0.49
C SER A 162 -10.61 -23.58 -0.78
N PHE A 163 -9.51 -22.85 -0.76
CA PHE A 163 -9.03 -22.14 -1.95
C PHE A 163 -7.97 -22.94 -2.70
#